data_8201d1342867ccb9899453f781b8396a
#
_entry.id   8201d1342867ccb9899453f781b8396a
#
_cell.length_a   1.000
_cell.length_b   1.000
_cell.length_c   1.000
_cell.angle_alpha   90.00
_cell.angle_beta   90.00
_cell.angle_gamma   90.00
#
_symmetry.space_group_name_H-M   'P 1'
#
loop_
_entity.id
_entity.type
_entity.pdbx_description
1 polymer ?
#
loop_
_entity_poly.entity_id
_entity_poly.type
_entity_poly.pdbx_seq_one_letter_code
_entity_poly.pdbx_strand_id
1 'polypeptide(L)'
;KISFFKINAVPLRRFPKEHIMSNKQLFNDPVQRKRYICALLMILLMVGVSELMGEKEIIFPEMAALTIGMWIVDKKVWTVSRLKLVLLMSIGAIVGVCIVRYSPFPLIVNLCISFAFSAICLQVSRTTLIPHISACMLPILLGTESWVYPIAVTVMSLVVVRGQKWMEK
;
A
#
# COMPACT_ATOMS: atom_id res chain seq x y z
N LYS A 1 39.02 -11.71 -28.18
CA LYS A 1 38.10 -12.85 -27.90
C LYS A 1 37.15 -12.40 -26.81
N ILE A 2 36.00 -11.93 -27.24
CA ILE A 2 34.92 -11.50 -26.35
C ILE A 2 34.13 -12.75 -26.03
N SER A 3 34.22 -13.20 -24.77
CA SER A 3 33.45 -14.33 -24.27
C SER A 3 31.99 -13.93 -24.14
N PHE A 4 31.14 -14.47 -25.00
CA PHE A 4 29.70 -14.31 -24.92
C PHE A 4 29.19 -14.91 -23.61
N PHE A 5 28.68 -14.06 -22.75
CA PHE A 5 27.98 -14.45 -21.52
C PHE A 5 26.72 -15.25 -21.92
N LYS A 6 26.80 -16.54 -21.76
CA LYS A 6 25.67 -17.46 -22.02
C LYS A 6 24.61 -17.20 -20.95
N ILE A 7 23.65 -16.35 -21.29
CA ILE A 7 22.45 -16.17 -20.45
C ILE A 7 21.70 -17.51 -20.51
N ASN A 8 21.87 -18.33 -19.47
CA ASN A 8 21.01 -19.48 -19.26
C ASN A 8 19.58 -18.96 -19.14
N ALA A 9 18.78 -19.19 -20.18
CA ALA A 9 17.36 -18.92 -20.15
C ALA A 9 16.77 -19.72 -18.97
N VAL A 10 16.46 -18.99 -17.89
CA VAL A 10 15.67 -19.55 -16.80
C VAL A 10 14.35 -20.00 -17.43
N PRO A 11 13.99 -21.31 -17.32
CA PRO A 11 12.75 -21.78 -17.90
C PRO A 11 11.63 -20.93 -17.28
N LEU A 12 10.92 -20.18 -18.13
CA LEU A 12 9.71 -19.46 -17.75
C LEU A 12 8.82 -20.50 -17.08
N ARG A 13 8.83 -20.52 -15.74
CA ARG A 13 7.87 -21.29 -14.96
C ARG A 13 6.52 -20.94 -15.53
N ARG A 14 5.89 -21.90 -16.25
CA ARG A 14 4.50 -21.75 -16.67
C ARG A 14 3.76 -21.31 -15.42
N PHE A 15 3.37 -20.03 -15.38
CA PHE A 15 2.42 -19.59 -14.38
C PHE A 15 1.25 -20.55 -14.49
N PRO A 16 0.87 -21.24 -13.40
CA PRO A 16 -0.33 -22.03 -13.46
C PRO A 16 -1.41 -21.09 -14.03
N LYS A 17 -2.15 -21.56 -15.04
CA LYS A 17 -3.33 -20.86 -15.53
C LYS A 17 -4.24 -20.76 -14.30
N GLU A 18 -3.99 -19.73 -13.49
CA GLU A 18 -4.88 -19.39 -12.40
C GLU A 18 -6.22 -19.18 -13.09
N HIS A 19 -7.19 -19.94 -12.64
CA HIS A 19 -8.57 -19.78 -12.95
C HIS A 19 -8.85 -18.27 -12.92
N ILE A 20 -8.82 -17.63 -14.08
CA ILE A 20 -9.39 -16.29 -14.24
C ILE A 20 -10.87 -16.55 -13.99
N MET A 21 -11.28 -16.36 -12.74
CA MET A 21 -12.67 -16.49 -12.33
C MET A 21 -13.46 -15.62 -13.30
N SER A 22 -14.34 -16.25 -14.04
CA SER A 22 -15.21 -15.55 -15.00
C SER A 22 -15.85 -14.38 -14.26
N ASN A 23 -15.87 -13.20 -14.84
CA ASN A 23 -16.46 -11.98 -14.27
C ASN A 23 -17.88 -12.21 -13.68
N LYS A 24 -18.62 -13.17 -14.24
CA LYS A 24 -19.93 -13.59 -13.71
C LYS A 24 -19.85 -14.32 -12.36
N GLN A 25 -18.76 -15.03 -12.05
CA GLN A 25 -18.61 -15.71 -10.75
C GLN A 25 -18.19 -14.75 -9.65
N LEU A 26 -17.44 -13.69 -9.99
CA LEU A 26 -16.96 -12.70 -9.02
C LEU A 26 -18.12 -11.94 -8.33
N PHE A 27 -19.20 -11.65 -9.08
CA PHE A 27 -20.36 -10.91 -8.55
C PHE A 27 -21.44 -11.81 -7.94
N ASN A 28 -21.40 -13.12 -8.20
CA ASN A 28 -22.42 -14.05 -7.75
C ASN A 28 -22.13 -14.65 -6.37
N ASP A 29 -20.91 -14.50 -5.85
CA ASP A 29 -20.54 -14.99 -4.54
C ASP A 29 -20.93 -13.96 -3.46
N PRO A 30 -21.88 -14.29 -2.53
CA PRO A 30 -22.36 -13.36 -1.51
C PRO A 30 -21.24 -12.89 -0.57
N VAL A 31 -20.19 -13.70 -0.36
CA VAL A 31 -19.05 -13.36 0.48
C VAL A 31 -18.20 -12.29 -0.20
N GLN A 32 -17.89 -12.46 -1.47
CA GLN A 32 -17.14 -11.49 -2.25
C GLN A 32 -17.90 -10.16 -2.33
N ARG A 33 -19.18 -10.20 -2.59
CA ARG A 33 -20.02 -8.99 -2.67
C ARG A 33 -20.00 -8.20 -1.35
N LYS A 34 -20.06 -8.86 -0.19
CA LYS A 34 -19.91 -8.19 1.11
C LYS A 34 -18.56 -7.50 1.25
N ARG A 35 -17.47 -8.16 0.85
CA ARG A 35 -16.11 -7.62 0.91
C ARG A 35 -15.97 -6.36 0.05
N TYR A 36 -16.52 -6.37 -1.17
CA TYR A 36 -16.53 -5.19 -2.06
C TYR A 36 -17.34 -4.03 -1.47
N ILE A 37 -18.53 -4.31 -0.91
CA ILE A 37 -19.37 -3.28 -0.29
C ILE A 37 -18.65 -2.67 0.92
N CYS A 38 -18.05 -3.49 1.78
CA CYS A 38 -17.29 -3.00 2.93
C CYS A 38 -16.07 -2.16 2.50
N ALA A 39 -15.35 -2.57 1.46
CA ALA A 39 -14.23 -1.81 0.92
C ALA A 39 -14.70 -0.45 0.35
N LEU A 40 -15.81 -0.44 -0.39
CA LEU A 40 -16.39 0.79 -0.91
C LEU A 40 -16.84 1.73 0.22
N LEU A 41 -17.54 1.21 1.23
CA LEU A 41 -17.96 1.99 2.39
C LEU A 41 -16.77 2.58 3.14
N MET A 42 -15.68 1.83 3.25
CA MET A 42 -14.44 2.30 3.87
C MET A 42 -13.84 3.47 3.10
N ILE A 43 -13.76 3.37 1.76
CA ILE A 43 -13.26 4.45 0.91
C ILE A 43 -14.18 5.69 1.02
N LEU A 44 -15.49 5.51 0.96
CA LEU A 44 -16.46 6.60 1.12
C LEU A 44 -16.34 7.27 2.50
N LEU A 45 -16.11 6.49 3.55
CA LEU A 45 -15.89 7.03 4.90
C LEU A 45 -14.61 7.89 4.94
N MET A 46 -13.53 7.44 4.30
CA MET A 46 -12.30 8.23 4.21
C MET A 46 -12.54 9.57 3.49
N VAL A 47 -13.24 9.54 2.36
CA VAL A 47 -13.59 10.75 1.61
C VAL A 47 -14.44 11.68 2.47
N GLY A 48 -15.46 11.13 3.15
CA GLY A 48 -16.32 11.92 4.04
C GLY A 48 -15.56 12.58 5.20
N VAL A 49 -14.64 11.86 5.84
CA VAL A 49 -13.79 12.41 6.90
C VAL A 49 -12.87 13.50 6.35
N SER A 50 -12.29 13.32 5.18
CA SER A 50 -11.44 14.31 4.52
C SER A 50 -12.22 15.60 4.23
N GLU A 51 -13.43 15.51 3.69
CA GLU A 51 -14.30 16.66 3.43
C GLU A 51 -14.68 17.38 4.72
N LEU A 52 -15.03 16.64 5.78
CA LEU A 52 -15.40 17.21 7.08
C LEU A 52 -14.24 17.95 7.76
N MET A 53 -13.03 17.44 7.62
CA MET A 53 -11.83 18.03 8.21
C MET A 53 -11.21 19.14 7.33
N GLY A 54 -11.63 19.24 6.07
CA GLY A 54 -11.04 20.16 5.10
C GLY A 54 -9.62 19.77 4.67
N GLU A 55 -9.15 18.60 5.06
CA GLU A 55 -7.79 18.11 4.83
C GLU A 55 -7.79 17.07 3.70
N LYS A 56 -7.42 17.51 2.50
CA LYS A 56 -7.31 16.62 1.33
C LYS A 56 -6.25 15.51 1.51
N GLU A 57 -5.36 15.71 2.46
CA GLU A 57 -4.28 14.81 2.82
C GLU A 57 -4.75 13.50 3.47
N ILE A 58 -6.04 13.35 3.76
CA ILE A 58 -6.63 12.13 4.33
C ILE A 58 -7.04 11.14 3.24
N ILE A 59 -7.16 11.59 1.99
CA ILE A 59 -7.52 10.71 0.85
C ILE A 59 -6.25 10.12 0.25
N PHE A 60 -5.95 8.87 0.58
CA PHE A 60 -4.76 8.18 0.07
C PHE A 60 -5.11 7.02 -0.85
N PRO A 61 -4.66 7.03 -2.10
CA PRO A 61 -4.81 5.89 -3.00
C PRO A 61 -4.17 4.61 -2.43
N GLU A 62 -3.14 4.73 -1.59
CA GLU A 62 -2.50 3.60 -0.92
C GLU A 62 -3.44 2.86 0.02
N MET A 63 -4.34 3.57 0.70
CA MET A 63 -5.31 2.94 1.59
C MET A 63 -6.36 2.17 0.82
N ALA A 64 -6.78 2.66 -0.35
CA ALA A 64 -7.64 1.91 -1.25
C ALA A 64 -6.94 0.63 -1.73
N ALA A 65 -5.68 0.74 -2.17
CA ALA A 65 -4.87 -0.41 -2.59
C ALA A 65 -4.67 -1.42 -1.44
N LEU A 66 -4.42 -0.92 -0.21
CA LEU A 66 -4.26 -1.74 0.98
C LEU A 66 -5.57 -2.48 1.32
N THR A 67 -6.70 -1.78 1.28
CA THR A 67 -8.02 -2.35 1.55
C THR A 67 -8.38 -3.42 0.53
N ILE A 68 -8.18 -3.15 -0.76
CA ILE A 68 -8.43 -4.11 -1.83
C ILE A 68 -7.54 -5.35 -1.68
N GLY A 69 -6.23 -5.14 -1.45
CA GLY A 69 -5.28 -6.24 -1.32
C GLY A 69 -5.46 -7.09 -0.08
N MET A 70 -6.04 -6.55 1.00
CA MET A 70 -6.26 -7.30 2.24
C MET A 70 -7.66 -7.89 2.36
N TRP A 71 -8.69 -7.25 1.79
CA TRP A 71 -10.06 -7.65 2.01
C TRP A 71 -10.66 -8.43 0.83
N ILE A 72 -10.27 -8.09 -0.40
CA ILE A 72 -10.89 -8.62 -1.61
C ILE A 72 -10.11 -9.79 -2.17
N VAL A 73 -8.78 -9.70 -2.18
CA VAL A 73 -7.93 -10.73 -2.78
C VAL A 73 -7.81 -11.93 -1.85
N ASP A 74 -8.30 -13.09 -2.29
CA ASP A 74 -8.29 -14.34 -1.50
C ASP A 74 -6.89 -14.87 -1.22
N LYS A 75 -5.94 -14.66 -2.13
CA LYS A 75 -4.53 -14.98 -1.89
C LYS A 75 -3.86 -13.78 -1.24
N LYS A 76 -3.16 -14.00 -0.14
CA LYS A 76 -2.37 -12.95 0.51
C LYS A 76 -1.39 -12.35 -0.49
N VAL A 77 -1.69 -11.13 -0.95
CA VAL A 77 -0.85 -10.39 -1.88
C VAL A 77 0.50 -10.08 -1.24
N TRP A 78 0.48 -9.85 0.09
CA TRP A 78 1.69 -9.53 0.85
C TRP A 78 1.90 -10.52 1.99
N THR A 79 3.10 -11.11 2.05
CA THR A 79 3.52 -11.99 3.14
C THR A 79 4.02 -11.16 4.32
N VAL A 80 3.13 -10.37 4.91
CA VAL A 80 3.45 -9.49 6.01
C VAL A 80 2.54 -9.75 7.21
N SER A 81 3.11 -9.75 8.43
CA SER A 81 2.29 -9.82 9.63
C SER A 81 1.54 -8.50 9.83
N ARG A 82 0.34 -8.57 10.42
CA ARG A 82 -0.54 -7.41 10.62
C ARG A 82 0.16 -6.25 11.33
N LEU A 83 0.93 -6.55 12.38
CA LEU A 83 1.67 -5.54 13.12
C LEU A 83 2.79 -4.91 12.28
N LYS A 84 3.55 -5.71 11.53
CA LYS A 84 4.60 -5.21 10.65
C LYS A 84 4.03 -4.31 9.56
N LEU A 85 2.83 -4.62 9.04
CA LEU A 85 2.17 -3.80 8.04
C LEU A 85 1.90 -2.40 8.58
N VAL A 86 1.24 -2.30 9.75
CA VAL A 86 0.95 -0.99 10.37
C VAL A 86 2.24 -0.22 10.65
N LEU A 87 3.26 -0.87 11.23
CA LEU A 87 4.55 -0.24 11.50
C LEU A 87 5.23 0.27 10.24
N LEU A 88 5.28 -0.54 9.17
CA LEU A 88 5.89 -0.12 7.92
C LEU A 88 5.15 1.08 7.32
N MET A 89 3.81 1.04 7.26
CA MET A 89 3.02 2.15 6.72
C MET A 89 3.25 3.44 7.52
N SER A 90 3.27 3.35 8.86
CA SER A 90 3.51 4.49 9.74
C SER A 90 4.92 5.06 9.57
N ILE A 91 5.95 4.20 9.53
CA ILE A 91 7.34 4.62 9.34
C ILE A 91 7.51 5.30 7.98
N GLY A 92 6.95 4.73 6.90
CA GLY A 92 7.00 5.32 5.57
C GLY A 92 6.40 6.73 5.55
N ALA A 93 5.20 6.90 6.11
CA ALA A 93 4.52 8.18 6.18
C ALA A 93 5.29 9.23 7.00
N ILE A 94 5.83 8.84 8.16
CA ILE A 94 6.64 9.73 9.02
C ILE A 94 7.90 10.19 8.27
N VAL A 95 8.63 9.26 7.66
CA VAL A 95 9.87 9.60 6.93
C VAL A 95 9.57 10.48 5.73
N GLY A 96 8.48 10.23 4.99
CA GLY A 96 8.04 11.08 3.89
C GLY A 96 7.84 12.54 4.33
N VAL A 97 7.07 12.76 5.41
CA VAL A 97 6.84 14.12 5.96
C VAL A 97 8.13 14.73 6.51
N CYS A 98 8.98 13.95 7.17
CA CYS A 98 10.27 14.44 7.65
C CYS A 98 11.17 14.91 6.49
N ILE A 99 11.19 14.19 5.38
CA ILE A 99 11.96 14.60 4.19
C ILE A 99 11.43 15.93 3.67
N VAL A 100 10.10 16.10 3.52
CA VAL A 100 9.52 17.37 3.06
C VAL A 100 9.92 18.53 3.98
N ARG A 101 9.83 18.31 5.28
CA ARG A 101 9.99 19.37 6.26
C ARG A 101 11.45 19.79 6.51
N TYR A 102 12.38 18.84 6.43
CA TYR A 102 13.76 19.08 6.86
C TYR A 102 14.78 18.98 5.73
N SER A 103 14.42 18.47 4.55
CA SER A 103 15.38 18.30 3.47
C SER A 103 15.48 19.56 2.60
N PRO A 104 16.67 20.13 2.43
CA PRO A 104 16.88 21.29 1.57
C PRO A 104 17.02 20.93 0.08
N PHE A 105 16.89 19.65 -0.28
CA PHE A 105 17.14 19.17 -1.62
C PHE A 105 15.94 19.36 -2.56
N PRO A 106 16.18 19.42 -3.89
CA PRO A 106 15.10 19.50 -4.86
C PRO A 106 14.24 18.22 -4.86
N LEU A 107 13.00 18.36 -5.34
CA LEU A 107 11.97 17.30 -5.37
C LEU A 107 12.51 15.94 -5.83
N ILE A 108 13.26 15.92 -6.94
CA ILE A 108 13.78 14.68 -7.53
C ILE A 108 14.70 13.94 -6.57
N VAL A 109 15.61 14.67 -5.91
CA VAL A 109 16.54 14.07 -4.94
C VAL A 109 15.79 13.53 -3.74
N ASN A 110 14.81 14.26 -3.22
CA ASN A 110 13.96 13.82 -2.10
C ASN A 110 13.18 12.55 -2.45
N LEU A 111 12.66 12.46 -3.66
CA LEU A 111 11.97 11.25 -4.15
C LEU A 111 12.94 10.06 -4.25
N CYS A 112 14.16 10.27 -4.73
CA CYS A 112 15.17 9.21 -4.79
C CYS A 112 15.56 8.72 -3.39
N ILE A 113 15.75 9.63 -2.43
CA ILE A 113 16.06 9.30 -1.03
C ILE A 113 14.91 8.49 -0.42
N SER A 114 13.69 8.94 -0.59
CA SER A 114 12.47 8.28 -0.10
C SER A 114 12.31 6.88 -0.68
N PHE A 115 12.52 6.73 -1.99
CA PHE A 115 12.45 5.43 -2.66
C PHE A 115 13.55 4.48 -2.16
N ALA A 116 14.80 4.94 -2.05
CA ALA A 116 15.91 4.15 -1.53
C ALA A 116 15.65 3.70 -0.09
N PHE A 117 15.18 4.60 0.76
CA PHE A 117 14.77 4.28 2.13
C PHE A 117 13.69 3.20 2.17
N SER A 118 12.63 3.38 1.37
CA SER A 118 11.52 2.42 1.30
C SER A 118 11.98 1.05 0.81
N ALA A 119 12.85 1.00 -0.20
CA ALA A 119 13.41 -0.24 -0.73
C ALA A 119 14.23 -0.98 0.34
N ILE A 120 15.06 -0.27 1.10
CA ILE A 120 15.85 -0.83 2.19
C ILE A 120 14.91 -1.38 3.30
N CYS A 121 13.90 -0.61 3.70
CA CYS A 121 12.94 -1.04 4.71
C CYS A 121 12.20 -2.32 4.31
N LEU A 122 11.76 -2.42 3.05
CA LEU A 122 11.09 -3.61 2.53
C LEU A 122 12.03 -4.82 2.49
N GLN A 123 13.28 -4.61 2.09
CA GLN A 123 14.28 -5.66 2.00
C GLN A 123 14.67 -6.19 3.39
N VAL A 124 14.91 -5.31 4.36
CA VAL A 124 15.21 -5.68 5.76
C VAL A 124 14.02 -6.39 6.40
N SER A 125 12.80 -5.92 6.14
CA SER A 125 11.57 -6.54 6.64
C SER A 125 11.20 -7.83 5.91
N ARG A 126 11.88 -8.16 4.82
CA ARG A 126 11.59 -9.30 3.93
C ARG A 126 10.13 -9.34 3.49
N THR A 127 9.60 -8.19 3.07
CA THR A 127 8.20 -8.03 2.67
C THR A 127 8.12 -7.35 1.32
N THR A 128 7.00 -7.56 0.62
CA THR A 128 6.71 -6.92 -0.68
C THR A 128 5.55 -5.93 -0.58
N LEU A 129 5.51 -5.14 0.49
CA LEU A 129 4.42 -4.21 0.77
C LEU A 129 4.55 -2.96 -0.11
N ILE A 130 4.04 -3.03 -1.34
CA ILE A 130 4.09 -1.91 -2.31
C ILE A 130 3.49 -0.61 -1.76
N PRO A 131 2.33 -0.61 -1.04
CA PRO A 131 1.77 0.61 -0.47
C PRO A 131 2.69 1.38 0.47
N HIS A 132 3.71 0.74 1.05
CA HIS A 132 4.72 1.41 1.87
C HIS A 132 5.55 2.43 1.07
N ILE A 133 5.88 2.09 -0.18
CA ILE A 133 6.65 3.00 -1.05
C ILE A 133 5.84 4.27 -1.33
N SER A 134 4.57 4.10 -1.70
CA SER A 134 3.69 5.25 -1.96
C SER A 134 3.48 6.09 -0.70
N ALA A 135 3.28 5.47 0.46
CA ALA A 135 3.11 6.19 1.72
C ALA A 135 4.32 7.06 2.10
N CYS A 136 5.53 6.66 1.67
CA CYS A 136 6.74 7.45 1.88
C CYS A 136 6.91 8.58 0.82
N MET A 137 6.52 8.32 -0.43
CA MET A 137 6.73 9.26 -1.54
C MET A 137 5.62 10.31 -1.66
N LEU A 138 4.38 9.98 -1.29
CA LEU A 138 3.22 10.85 -1.49
C LEU A 138 3.33 12.21 -0.78
N PRO A 139 3.78 12.30 0.48
CA PRO A 139 3.98 13.59 1.14
C PRO A 139 4.92 14.51 0.37
N ILE A 140 5.98 13.93 -0.23
CA ILE A 140 6.98 14.65 -1.00
C ILE A 140 6.38 15.18 -2.30
N LEU A 141 5.56 14.37 -2.99
CA LEU A 141 4.88 14.78 -4.22
C LEU A 141 3.84 15.89 -3.99
N LEU A 142 3.14 15.84 -2.85
CA LEU A 142 2.12 16.83 -2.48
C LEU A 142 2.70 18.05 -1.76
N GLY A 143 3.98 18.00 -1.34
CA GLY A 143 4.59 19.04 -0.52
C GLY A 143 3.96 19.15 0.87
N THR A 144 3.45 18.05 1.40
CA THR A 144 2.72 18.00 2.66
C THR A 144 3.66 18.03 3.85
N GLU A 145 3.61 19.09 4.65
CA GLU A 145 4.39 19.24 5.91
C GLU A 145 3.57 18.83 7.15
N SER A 146 2.31 18.52 6.98
CA SER A 146 1.36 18.27 8.08
C SER A 146 1.57 16.90 8.72
N TRP A 147 1.58 16.86 10.05
CA TRP A 147 1.58 15.62 10.83
C TRP A 147 0.25 14.87 10.79
N VAL A 148 -0.80 15.48 10.24
CA VAL A 148 -2.10 14.82 10.02
C VAL A 148 -1.94 13.61 9.11
N TYR A 149 -1.07 13.70 8.10
CA TYR A 149 -0.81 12.60 7.16
C TYR A 149 -0.34 11.31 7.83
N PRO A 150 0.80 11.27 8.59
CA PRO A 150 1.25 10.03 9.24
C PRO A 150 0.24 9.49 10.26
N ILE A 151 -0.47 10.37 10.97
CA ILE A 151 -1.50 9.97 11.92
C ILE A 151 -2.65 9.29 11.18
N ALA A 152 -3.14 9.88 10.10
CA ALA A 152 -4.22 9.32 9.28
C ALA A 152 -3.81 7.97 8.68
N VAL A 153 -2.61 7.85 8.10
CA VAL A 153 -2.08 6.59 7.55
C VAL A 153 -2.01 5.50 8.63
N THR A 154 -1.56 5.84 9.84
CA THR A 154 -1.48 4.89 10.96
C THR A 154 -2.85 4.41 11.40
N VAL A 155 -3.78 5.34 11.64
CA VAL A 155 -5.15 5.03 12.07
C VAL A 155 -5.86 4.17 11.02
N MET A 156 -5.77 4.55 9.74
CA MET A 156 -6.43 3.84 8.66
C MET A 156 -5.82 2.44 8.45
N SER A 157 -4.50 2.29 8.56
CA SER A 157 -3.84 0.98 8.52
C SER A 157 -4.35 0.05 9.63
N LEU A 158 -4.55 0.59 10.84
CA LEU A 158 -5.14 -0.16 11.96
C LEU A 158 -6.58 -0.60 11.67
N VAL A 159 -7.38 0.30 11.10
CA VAL A 159 -8.79 0.01 10.74
C VAL A 159 -8.85 -1.08 9.67
N VAL A 160 -8.02 -0.99 8.64
CA VAL A 160 -7.95 -2.01 7.57
C VAL A 160 -7.55 -3.37 8.13
N VAL A 161 -6.54 -3.43 8.99
CA VAL A 161 -6.09 -4.67 9.64
C VAL A 161 -7.14 -5.25 10.58
N ARG A 162 -7.86 -4.39 11.30
CA ARG A 162 -8.96 -4.80 12.18
C ARG A 162 -10.16 -5.34 11.37
N GLY A 163 -10.50 -4.65 10.29
CA GLY A 163 -11.59 -5.06 9.39
C GLY A 163 -11.32 -6.41 8.73
N GLN A 164 -10.08 -6.70 8.32
CA GLN A 164 -9.68 -8.01 7.83
C GLN A 164 -9.98 -9.11 8.86
N LYS A 165 -9.59 -8.90 10.13
CA LYS A 165 -9.84 -9.89 11.20
C LYS A 165 -11.34 -10.15 11.41
N TRP A 166 -12.16 -9.14 11.19
CA TRP A 166 -13.63 -9.27 11.32
C TRP A 166 -14.24 -10.03 10.15
N MET A 167 -13.69 -9.89 8.95
CA MET A 167 -14.19 -10.59 7.76
C MET A 167 -13.70 -12.04 7.64
N GLU A 168 -12.60 -12.40 8.33
CA GLU A 168 -12.10 -13.80 8.41
C GLU A 168 -12.89 -14.66 9.42
N LYS A 169 -13.78 -14.06 10.23
CA LYS A 169 -14.72 -14.77 11.13
C LYS A 169 -16.03 -15.07 10.44
#